data_804624bda205f90a75794d57f2ceccf3
#
_entry.id   804624bda205f90a75794d57f2ceccf3
#
_cell.length_a   1.000
_cell.length_b   1.000
_cell.length_c   1.000
_cell.angle_alpha   90.00
_cell.angle_beta   90.00
_cell.angle_gamma   90.00
#
_symmetry.space_group_name_H-M   'P 1'
#
loop_
_entity.id
_entity.type
_entity.pdbx_description
1 polymer ?
#
loop_
_entity_poly.entity_id
_entity_poly.type
_entity_poly.pdbx_seq_one_letter_code
_entity_poly.pdbx_strand_id
1 'polypeptide(L)'
;MAHIHEKIDFTVAIFVVHQDKVLLIHHRKLNKWLPLGGHIELDEDPEIAALREAREESGFDVELVGDRPPTTEPGTRALIAPRFLDIHRISDTHEHIGMIYWARPRGGDLALAVEEHHDIRWCSVAELDALVPTMSNAVKWYCRKAVEEMGS
;
A
#
# COMPACT_ATOMS: atom_id res chain seq x y z
N MET A 1 -21.86 -14.69 -7.91
CA MET A 1 -20.87 -15.09 -8.90
C MET A 1 -19.81 -15.94 -8.22
N ALA A 2 -19.43 -17.00 -8.84
CA ALA A 2 -18.35 -17.80 -8.31
C ALA A 2 -17.10 -16.94 -8.19
N HIS A 3 -16.35 -17.16 -7.14
CA HIS A 3 -15.05 -16.52 -6.99
C HIS A 3 -14.13 -17.06 -8.07
N ILE A 4 -13.93 -16.26 -9.10
CA ILE A 4 -13.02 -16.64 -10.16
C ILE A 4 -11.59 -16.76 -9.63
N HIS A 5 -11.33 -16.06 -8.53
CA HIS A 5 -9.98 -15.94 -7.95
C HIS A 5 -9.86 -16.62 -6.58
N GLU A 6 -10.36 -17.84 -6.45
CA GLU A 6 -10.29 -18.57 -5.18
C GLU A 6 -8.84 -18.93 -4.78
N LYS A 7 -8.00 -19.18 -5.77
CA LYS A 7 -6.61 -19.57 -5.53
C LYS A 7 -5.64 -18.42 -5.59
N ILE A 8 -5.90 -17.47 -6.49
CA ILE A 8 -5.07 -16.28 -6.67
C ILE A 8 -6.00 -15.07 -6.58
N ASP A 9 -5.76 -14.24 -5.61
CA ASP A 9 -6.58 -13.07 -5.32
C ASP A 9 -5.79 -11.79 -5.59
N PHE A 10 -6.48 -10.67 -5.79
CA PHE A 10 -5.85 -9.40 -6.12
C PHE A 10 -5.92 -8.44 -4.94
N THR A 11 -4.78 -7.87 -4.59
CA THR A 11 -4.65 -6.93 -3.48
C THR A 11 -3.89 -5.69 -3.91
N VAL A 12 -4.02 -4.64 -3.12
CA VAL A 12 -3.22 -3.42 -3.26
C VAL A 12 -2.39 -3.23 -2.01
N ALA A 13 -1.20 -2.66 -2.18
CA ALA A 13 -0.35 -2.23 -1.08
C ALA A 13 0.09 -0.80 -1.36
N ILE A 14 -0.08 0.08 -0.40
CA ILE A 14 0.15 1.49 -0.57
C ILE A 14 1.26 1.93 0.37
N PHE A 15 2.40 2.30 -0.20
CA PHE A 15 3.54 2.82 0.55
C PHE A 15 3.47 4.34 0.49
N VAL A 16 2.94 4.93 1.55
CA VAL A 16 2.78 6.38 1.66
C VAL A 16 4.07 6.96 2.21
N VAL A 17 4.67 7.88 1.47
CA VAL A 17 5.95 8.50 1.84
C VAL A 17 5.74 9.99 2.14
N HIS A 18 6.30 10.42 3.25
CA HIS A 18 6.30 11.83 3.65
C HIS A 18 7.60 12.12 4.42
N GLN A 19 8.37 13.10 3.97
CA GLN A 19 9.62 13.52 4.64
C GLN A 19 10.57 12.35 4.95
N ASP A 20 10.86 11.54 3.94
CA ASP A 20 11.75 10.38 4.01
C ASP A 20 11.28 9.28 4.97
N LYS A 21 10.00 9.26 5.29
CA LYS A 21 9.40 8.22 6.14
C LYS A 21 8.26 7.53 5.41
N VAL A 22 8.07 6.26 5.73
CA VAL A 22 6.97 5.44 5.19
C VAL A 22 5.95 5.19 6.28
N LEU A 23 4.67 5.28 5.92
CA LEU A 23 3.58 4.99 6.84
C LEU A 23 3.37 3.49 6.93
N LEU A 24 3.46 2.95 8.13
CA LEU A 24 3.30 1.53 8.39
C LEU A 24 2.27 1.31 9.49
N ILE A 25 1.55 0.19 9.37
CA ILE A 25 0.62 -0.25 10.40
C ILE A 25 1.11 -1.55 11.01
N HIS A 26 0.84 -1.72 12.30
CA HIS A 26 1.01 -2.99 12.97
C HIS A 26 -0.27 -3.80 12.83
N HIS A 27 -0.24 -4.81 11.99
CA HIS A 27 -1.39 -5.68 11.75
C HIS A 27 -1.47 -6.70 12.89
N ARG A 28 -2.44 -6.53 13.79
CA ARG A 28 -2.53 -7.34 15.02
C ARG A 28 -2.70 -8.83 14.73
N LYS A 29 -3.57 -9.16 13.80
CA LYS A 29 -3.86 -10.54 13.46
C LYS A 29 -2.65 -11.29 12.92
N LEU A 30 -1.88 -10.62 12.04
CA LEU A 30 -0.67 -11.21 11.46
C LEU A 30 0.57 -10.95 12.30
N ASN A 31 0.48 -10.06 13.27
CA ASN A 31 1.57 -9.63 14.13
C ASN A 31 2.80 -9.19 13.31
N LYS A 32 2.57 -8.30 12.35
CA LYS A 32 3.59 -7.77 11.44
C LYS A 32 3.35 -6.31 11.16
N TRP A 33 4.43 -5.58 10.90
CA TRP A 33 4.35 -4.23 10.36
C TRP A 33 4.21 -4.30 8.85
N LEU A 34 3.21 -3.62 8.30
CA LEU A 34 2.84 -3.69 6.90
C LEU A 34 2.52 -2.30 6.37
N PRO A 35 2.62 -2.09 5.04
CA PRO A 35 2.05 -0.89 4.44
C PRO A 35 0.53 -0.94 4.55
N LEU A 36 -0.13 0.13 4.18
CA LEU A 36 -1.58 0.14 4.01
C LEU A 36 -1.95 -0.77 2.85
N GLY A 37 -3.11 -1.39 2.91
CA GLY A 37 -3.55 -2.23 1.80
C GLY A 37 -4.66 -3.18 2.14
N GLY A 38 -5.08 -3.95 1.15
CA GLY A 38 -6.12 -4.94 1.28
C GLY A 38 -6.61 -5.42 -0.07
N HIS A 39 -7.72 -6.14 -0.06
CA HIS A 39 -8.30 -6.73 -1.25
C HIS A 39 -8.98 -5.71 -2.16
N ILE A 40 -8.93 -5.98 -3.47
CA ILE A 40 -9.71 -5.25 -4.45
C ILE A 40 -11.08 -5.92 -4.49
N GLU A 41 -12.13 -5.15 -4.20
CA GLU A 41 -13.49 -5.67 -4.23
C GLU A 41 -13.97 -5.85 -5.67
N LEU A 42 -15.06 -6.64 -5.86
CA LEU A 42 -15.55 -7.00 -7.19
C LEU A 42 -15.98 -5.79 -8.05
N ASP A 43 -16.39 -4.70 -7.40
CA ASP A 43 -16.84 -3.49 -8.09
C ASP A 43 -15.80 -2.37 -8.09
N GLU A 44 -14.56 -2.67 -7.71
CA GLU A 44 -13.49 -1.69 -7.61
C GLU A 44 -12.40 -1.93 -8.64
N ASP A 45 -11.82 -0.84 -9.14
CA ASP A 45 -10.53 -0.91 -9.80
C ASP A 45 -9.40 -0.77 -8.77
N PRO A 46 -8.14 -1.00 -9.13
CA PRO A 46 -7.04 -0.92 -8.17
C PRO A 46 -6.87 0.45 -7.52
N GLU A 47 -7.13 1.55 -8.24
CA GLU A 47 -7.01 2.90 -7.66
C GLU A 47 -8.08 3.14 -6.60
N ILE A 48 -9.32 2.76 -6.90
CA ILE A 48 -10.43 2.89 -5.95
C ILE A 48 -10.12 2.09 -4.69
N ALA A 49 -9.68 0.85 -4.86
CA ALA A 49 -9.33 0.00 -3.73
C ALA A 49 -8.19 0.58 -2.90
N ALA A 50 -7.15 1.09 -3.55
CA ALA A 50 -6.00 1.68 -2.87
C ALA A 50 -6.40 2.91 -2.04
N LEU A 51 -7.20 3.80 -2.63
CA LEU A 51 -7.65 5.00 -1.93
C LEU A 51 -8.59 4.66 -0.77
N ARG A 52 -9.47 3.70 -0.96
CA ARG A 52 -10.38 3.24 0.09
C ARG A 52 -9.62 2.62 1.26
N GLU A 53 -8.71 1.69 0.97
CA GLU A 53 -7.92 1.03 2.02
C GLU A 53 -7.07 2.03 2.80
N ALA A 54 -6.45 2.98 2.09
CA ALA A 54 -5.66 4.01 2.76
C ALA A 54 -6.52 4.83 3.72
N ARG A 55 -7.72 5.20 3.30
CA ARG A 55 -8.63 5.98 4.14
C ARG A 55 -9.14 5.16 5.34
N GLU A 56 -9.52 3.92 5.12
CA GLU A 56 -10.01 3.05 6.19
C GLU A 56 -8.96 2.81 7.27
N GLU A 57 -7.71 2.60 6.86
CA GLU A 57 -6.65 2.25 7.80
C GLU A 57 -5.97 3.45 8.43
N SER A 58 -5.84 4.57 7.73
CA SER A 58 -5.15 5.76 8.24
C SER A 58 -6.08 6.90 8.63
N GLY A 59 -7.30 6.92 8.10
CA GLY A 59 -8.26 8.00 8.36
C GLY A 59 -8.08 9.22 7.48
N PHE A 60 -7.11 9.23 6.55
CA PHE A 60 -6.90 10.37 5.68
C PHE A 60 -6.72 9.96 4.21
N ASP A 61 -6.78 10.95 3.34
CA ASP A 61 -6.65 10.75 1.91
C ASP A 61 -5.21 10.78 1.46
N VAL A 62 -4.91 9.97 0.45
CA VAL A 62 -3.59 9.95 -0.18
C VAL A 62 -3.73 10.20 -1.67
N GLU A 63 -2.61 10.58 -2.28
CA GLU A 63 -2.49 10.72 -3.73
C GLU A 63 -1.55 9.63 -4.23
N LEU A 64 -2.04 8.79 -5.14
CA LEU A 64 -1.20 7.76 -5.75
C LEU A 64 -0.25 8.40 -6.76
N VAL A 65 0.98 7.91 -6.78
CA VAL A 65 2.03 8.43 -7.66
C VAL A 65 2.35 7.39 -8.72
N GLY A 66 2.34 7.80 -9.98
CA GLY A 66 2.64 6.92 -11.09
C GLY A 66 2.12 7.49 -12.39
N ASP A 67 2.32 6.74 -13.45
CA ASP A 67 1.95 7.15 -14.80
C ASP A 67 0.60 6.57 -15.20
N ARG A 68 -0.14 7.36 -15.99
CA ARG A 68 -1.35 6.89 -16.65
C ARG A 68 -1.10 6.83 -18.14
N PRO A 69 -1.57 5.78 -18.82
CA PRO A 69 -1.56 5.82 -20.28
C PRO A 69 -2.51 6.91 -20.77
N PRO A 70 -2.19 7.60 -21.86
CA PRO A 70 -3.17 8.49 -22.48
C PRO A 70 -4.27 7.63 -23.11
N THR A 71 -5.52 8.01 -22.89
CA THR A 71 -6.64 7.33 -23.55
C THR A 71 -7.69 8.34 -23.96
N THR A 72 -8.23 8.14 -25.15
CA THR A 72 -9.33 8.92 -25.69
C THR A 72 -10.51 8.05 -26.08
N GLU A 73 -10.43 6.76 -25.78
CA GLU A 73 -11.47 5.82 -26.15
C GLU A 73 -12.67 5.90 -25.21
N PRO A 74 -13.90 6.04 -25.73
CA PRO A 74 -15.08 5.92 -24.90
C PRO A 74 -15.12 4.55 -24.21
N GLY A 75 -15.47 4.54 -22.95
CA GLY A 75 -15.54 3.32 -22.18
C GLY A 75 -14.22 2.81 -21.61
N THR A 76 -13.11 3.50 -21.91
CA THR A 76 -11.79 3.15 -21.36
C THR A 76 -11.33 4.24 -20.42
N ARG A 77 -10.96 3.85 -19.20
CA ARG A 77 -10.37 4.76 -18.21
C ARG A 77 -8.90 4.42 -18.04
N ALA A 78 -8.05 5.43 -18.06
CA ALA A 78 -6.63 5.25 -17.77
C ALA A 78 -6.45 5.15 -16.27
N LEU A 79 -5.72 4.14 -15.82
CA LEU A 79 -5.41 3.95 -14.41
C LEU A 79 -3.93 4.21 -14.16
N ILE A 80 -3.60 4.65 -12.97
CA ILE A 80 -2.21 4.77 -12.55
C ILE A 80 -1.61 3.37 -12.46
N ALA A 81 -0.50 3.16 -13.15
CA ALA A 81 0.20 1.88 -13.09
C ALA A 81 0.80 1.69 -11.69
N PRO A 82 0.68 0.49 -11.10
CA PRO A 82 1.41 0.20 -9.88
C PRO A 82 2.91 0.25 -10.16
N ARG A 83 3.69 0.61 -9.17
CA ARG A 83 5.15 0.69 -9.33
C ARG A 83 5.77 -0.70 -9.51
N PHE A 84 5.23 -1.69 -8.80
CA PHE A 84 5.66 -3.08 -8.88
C PHE A 84 4.47 -4.00 -8.75
N LEU A 85 4.65 -5.22 -9.21
CA LEU A 85 3.72 -6.32 -9.02
C LEU A 85 4.49 -7.47 -8.41
N ASP A 86 3.88 -8.15 -7.46
CA ASP A 86 4.42 -9.43 -6.98
C ASP A 86 3.29 -10.42 -6.76
N ILE A 87 3.66 -11.66 -6.54
CA ILE A 87 2.73 -12.68 -6.09
C ILE A 87 3.36 -13.36 -4.88
N HIS A 88 2.61 -13.50 -3.82
CA HIS A 88 3.11 -14.12 -2.61
C HIS A 88 2.09 -15.09 -2.02
N ARG A 89 2.63 -16.13 -1.40
CA ARG A 89 1.80 -17.18 -0.82
C ARG A 89 1.23 -16.73 0.52
N ILE A 90 -0.07 -16.96 0.69
CA ILE A 90 -0.78 -16.72 1.95
C ILE A 90 -0.97 -18.05 2.70
N SER A 91 -1.28 -19.11 1.98
CA SER A 91 -1.45 -20.45 2.53
C SER A 91 -1.04 -21.46 1.46
N ASP A 92 -1.13 -22.75 1.78
CA ASP A 92 -0.79 -23.82 0.83
C ASP A 92 -1.64 -23.78 -0.44
N THR A 93 -2.83 -23.18 -0.38
CA THR A 93 -3.77 -23.19 -1.49
C THR A 93 -4.15 -21.80 -1.99
N HIS A 94 -3.56 -20.74 -1.42
CA HIS A 94 -3.96 -19.38 -1.74
C HIS A 94 -2.76 -18.44 -1.86
N GLU A 95 -2.78 -17.63 -2.93
CA GLU A 95 -1.76 -16.60 -3.18
C GLU A 95 -2.43 -15.26 -3.44
N HIS A 96 -1.69 -14.18 -3.17
CA HIS A 96 -2.12 -12.84 -3.50
C HIS A 96 -1.20 -12.24 -4.55
N ILE A 97 -1.81 -11.64 -5.58
CA ILE A 97 -1.08 -10.74 -6.48
C ILE A 97 -1.17 -9.36 -5.86
N GLY A 98 -0.03 -8.80 -5.51
CA GLY A 98 0.04 -7.48 -4.91
C GLY A 98 0.34 -6.42 -5.96
N MET A 99 -0.52 -5.41 -6.05
CA MET A 99 -0.28 -4.21 -6.85
C MET A 99 0.31 -3.17 -5.92
N ILE A 100 1.57 -2.84 -6.13
CA ILE A 100 2.37 -2.03 -5.20
C ILE A 100 2.36 -0.59 -5.67
N TYR A 101 1.80 0.30 -4.87
CA TYR A 101 1.67 1.73 -5.17
C TYR A 101 2.53 2.58 -4.25
N TRP A 102 3.12 3.62 -4.82
CA TRP A 102 3.67 4.74 -4.05
C TRP A 102 2.59 5.80 -3.91
N ALA A 103 2.57 6.48 -2.77
CA ALA A 103 1.59 7.52 -2.52
C ALA A 103 2.16 8.62 -1.63
N ARG A 104 1.50 9.78 -1.64
CA ARG A 104 1.78 10.91 -0.76
C ARG A 104 0.53 11.23 0.03
N PRO A 105 0.63 11.70 1.28
CA PRO A 105 -0.55 12.21 1.96
C PRO A 105 -1.04 13.48 1.29
N ARG A 106 -2.36 13.67 1.25
CA ARG A 106 -2.94 14.93 0.81
C ARG A 106 -3.02 15.85 2.02
N GLY A 107 -2.29 16.98 1.97
CA GLY A 107 -2.25 17.93 3.06
C GLY A 107 -1.24 17.52 4.15
N GLY A 108 -0.39 18.47 4.57
CA GLY A 108 0.69 18.19 5.51
C GLY A 108 0.25 17.93 6.94
N ASP A 109 -0.89 18.49 7.37
CA ASP A 109 -1.34 18.38 8.75
C ASP A 109 -1.77 16.96 9.13
N LEU A 110 -2.16 16.16 8.16
CA LEU A 110 -2.61 14.79 8.40
C LEU A 110 -1.47 13.89 8.87
N ALA A 111 -0.24 14.20 8.48
CA ALA A 111 0.92 13.42 8.87
C ALA A 111 1.14 13.40 10.38
N LEU A 112 0.76 14.47 11.09
CA LEU A 112 0.96 14.59 12.54
C LEU A 112 -0.04 13.76 13.34
N ALA A 113 -1.27 13.60 12.85
CA ALA A 113 -2.30 12.86 13.55
C ALA A 113 -1.97 11.37 13.71
N VAL A 114 -1.16 10.83 12.80
CA VAL A 114 -0.80 9.41 12.78
C VAL A 114 0.14 9.04 13.91
N GLU A 115 0.99 9.96 14.35
CA GLU A 115 2.01 9.68 15.37
C GLU A 115 1.43 9.33 16.75
N GLU A 116 0.15 9.61 16.97
CA GLU A 116 -0.51 9.36 18.24
C GLU A 116 -1.11 7.94 18.35
N HIS A 117 -1.09 7.17 17.27
CA HIS A 117 -1.68 5.84 17.26
C HIS A 117 -0.63 4.75 17.47
N HIS A 118 -0.93 3.81 18.38
CA HIS A 118 -0.01 2.72 18.69
C HIS A 118 0.27 1.79 17.52
N ASP A 119 -0.72 1.59 16.66
CA ASP A 119 -0.68 0.59 15.60
C ASP A 119 -0.33 1.18 14.24
N ILE A 120 -0.04 2.49 14.16
CA ILE A 120 0.29 3.15 12.91
C ILE A 120 1.35 4.21 13.18
N ARG A 121 2.39 4.27 12.35
CA ARG A 121 3.44 5.27 12.51
C ARG A 121 4.25 5.49 11.24
N TRP A 122 4.89 6.65 11.20
CA TRP A 122 5.86 6.98 10.18
C TRP A 122 7.23 6.43 10.58
N CYS A 123 7.85 5.68 9.68
CA CYS A 123 9.14 5.05 9.94
C CYS A 123 10.18 5.50 8.91
N SER A 124 11.35 5.89 9.39
CA SER A 124 12.49 6.13 8.50
C SER A 124 13.10 4.80 8.08
N VAL A 125 13.91 4.83 7.03
CA VAL A 125 14.64 3.63 6.58
C VAL A 125 15.52 3.06 7.71
N ALA A 126 16.14 3.93 8.48
CA ALA A 126 16.99 3.51 9.59
C ALA A 126 16.21 2.78 10.69
N GLU A 127 14.93 3.09 10.86
CA GLU A 127 14.09 2.49 11.88
C GLU A 127 13.53 1.12 11.49
N LEU A 128 13.55 0.75 10.20
CA LEU A 128 12.89 -0.46 9.73
C LEU A 128 13.42 -1.75 10.38
N ASP A 129 14.71 -1.83 10.57
CA ASP A 129 15.31 -3.04 11.17
C ASP A 129 15.11 -3.13 12.68
N ALA A 130 14.74 -2.02 13.31
CA ALA A 130 14.48 -1.96 14.75
C ALA A 130 13.02 -2.20 15.12
N LEU A 131 12.13 -2.33 14.13
CA LEU A 131 10.70 -2.58 14.41
C LEU A 131 10.48 -3.94 15.05
N VAL A 132 9.58 -3.96 16.04
CA VAL A 132 9.18 -5.18 16.74
C VAL A 132 7.65 -5.27 16.67
N PRO A 133 7.09 -6.36 16.13
CA PRO A 133 7.78 -7.48 15.47
C PRO A 133 8.46 -7.06 14.16
N THR A 134 9.39 -7.89 13.69
CA THR A 134 10.14 -7.59 12.47
C THR A 134 9.27 -7.67 11.23
N MET A 135 9.65 -6.88 10.23
CA MET A 135 9.02 -6.89 8.90
C MET A 135 9.68 -7.95 8.02
N SER A 136 8.96 -8.39 6.99
CA SER A 136 9.56 -9.24 5.96
C SER A 136 10.61 -8.44 5.17
N ASN A 137 11.59 -9.14 4.62
CA ASN A 137 12.62 -8.50 3.80
C ASN A 137 12.04 -7.87 2.54
N ALA A 138 10.99 -8.46 1.97
CA ALA A 138 10.33 -7.91 0.80
C ALA A 138 9.69 -6.55 1.12
N VAL A 139 8.98 -6.45 2.23
CA VAL A 139 8.34 -5.18 2.64
C VAL A 139 9.41 -4.12 2.94
N LYS A 140 10.50 -4.50 3.59
CA LYS A 140 11.63 -3.58 3.82
C LYS A 140 12.22 -3.07 2.51
N TRP A 141 12.34 -3.94 1.54
CA TRP A 141 12.85 -3.55 0.22
C TRP A 141 11.94 -2.51 -0.44
N TYR A 142 10.62 -2.73 -0.41
CA TYR A 142 9.66 -1.77 -0.94
C TYR A 142 9.73 -0.43 -0.20
N CYS A 143 9.84 -0.47 1.13
CA CYS A 143 9.98 0.76 1.92
C CYS A 143 11.21 1.56 1.50
N ARG A 144 12.35 0.91 1.39
CA ARG A 144 13.58 1.56 0.97
C ARG A 144 13.47 2.13 -0.44
N LYS A 145 12.87 1.37 -1.34
CA LYS A 145 12.69 1.80 -2.72
C LYS A 145 11.73 2.98 -2.82
N ALA A 146 10.65 2.96 -2.06
CA ALA A 146 9.70 4.06 -2.04
C ALA A 146 10.35 5.35 -1.54
N VAL A 147 11.12 5.29 -0.46
CA VAL A 147 11.84 6.46 0.06
C VAL A 147 12.90 6.94 -0.93
N GLU A 148 13.63 6.01 -1.54
CA GLU A 148 14.63 6.35 -2.56
C GLU A 148 14.02 7.13 -3.71
N GLU A 149 12.84 6.72 -4.19
CA GLU A 149 12.20 7.34 -5.34
C GLU A 149 11.37 8.58 -5.01
N MET A 150 10.83 8.65 -3.81
CA MET A 150 9.86 9.69 -3.44
C MET A 150 10.28 10.59 -2.29
N GLY A 151 11.26 10.17 -1.51
CA GLY A 151 11.73 10.94 -0.38
C GLY A 151 12.46 12.20 -0.84
N SER A 152 12.39 13.25 -0.02
CA SER A 152 13.09 14.50 -0.31
C SER A 152 13.59 15.14 0.96
#